data_53b624bb19678db002750d80350e49d6
#
_entry.id   53b624bb19678db002750d80350e49d6
#
_cell.length_a   1.000
_cell.length_b   1.000
_cell.length_c   1.000
_cell.angle_alpha   90.00
_cell.angle_beta   90.00
_cell.angle_gamma   90.00
#
_symmetry.space_group_name_H-M   'P 1'
#
loop_
_entity.id
_entity.type
_entity.pdbx_description
1 polymer ?
#
loop_
_entity_poly.entity_id
_entity_poly.type
_entity_poly.pdbx_seq_one_letter_code
_entity_poly.pdbx_strand_id
1 'polypeptide(L)'
;MRKIFVLVCSILACAQLSLAQSFNNFPVTTQKPPLHGRHWMAITGKPLAATAGAMIFQQGGNAVDASCAMLAATCTMWDVLSWGGETQALIYNPKTKKVIAINALGVAPTGATPEFFIDKGMKYPPEWGPLAAVTPGTPGGLLTMLAEWGTMSLKDVLAPAMQMAEGYPIEAQTANSIERGKERIKEWPYSKKVFLTHLGESREAPSAGEIFVQKDLLETLKKMVEAEQQALKKGKSRKEAIYAAYDRFYKGDIAKEFVRGAKEQGGLITEQDLAQWKVKIEEPLITNYRGIDVYKLQTWTQGPAMLQTLNILENFDLKSMGYNSTRYIHTLYQAMNLAFADRDFYYGDPAFAPEEPIRGLLSKEYALERSKQINPDMNNPKAAPGDPYPYEGKENPYKGLLQSWGNAQSQLYKPGNPAADEEFYARFQAGTTTVEAADKEGWVVSITPSGGWVPACIAGNTGVGMSQRMQSFVLDEKENPFNVVAPGKRPRVTLTPSLALKDGKPFLSFAKQAGDEQDQLLLQFFLNMVEFNMTVQEATEAPSFKTQQMYTSFGEHEKIPGGLILNSAMPPWSRKELARMGYNISYQDRTSGPVNAIWFDWKHGTFWGGSSNHGEDYGIGW
;
A
#
# COMPACT_ATOMS: atom_id res chain seq x y z
N MET A 1 42.10 46.59 -39.40
CA MET A 1 42.43 45.47 -38.47
C MET A 1 41.62 45.48 -37.17
N ARG A 2 41.45 46.60 -36.45
CA ARG A 2 40.71 46.63 -35.17
C ARG A 2 39.19 46.27 -35.31
N LYS A 3 38.53 46.70 -36.41
CA LYS A 3 37.08 46.40 -36.65
C LYS A 3 36.85 44.94 -37.03
N ILE A 4 37.79 44.29 -37.71
CA ILE A 4 37.68 42.86 -38.09
C ILE A 4 37.89 41.97 -36.86
N PHE A 5 38.78 42.35 -35.94
CA PHE A 5 39.05 41.63 -34.72
C PHE A 5 37.86 41.62 -33.74
N VAL A 6 37.15 42.77 -33.62
CA VAL A 6 35.92 42.87 -32.81
C VAL A 6 34.79 42.01 -33.40
N LEU A 7 34.66 41.98 -34.72
CA LEU A 7 33.63 41.17 -35.38
C LEU A 7 33.87 39.65 -35.20
N VAL A 8 35.14 39.21 -35.30
CA VAL A 8 35.54 37.82 -35.10
C VAL A 8 35.35 37.38 -33.63
N CYS A 9 35.70 38.23 -32.67
CA CYS A 9 35.47 37.97 -31.25
C CYS A 9 33.97 37.92 -30.92
N SER A 10 33.14 38.77 -31.53
CA SER A 10 31.68 38.73 -31.33
C SER A 10 31.04 37.46 -31.92
N ILE A 11 31.51 37.00 -33.09
CA ILE A 11 31.01 35.75 -33.71
C ILE A 11 31.45 34.51 -32.89
N LEU A 12 32.67 34.50 -32.36
CA LEU A 12 33.15 33.42 -31.47
C LEU A 12 32.40 33.42 -30.14
N ALA A 13 32.10 34.58 -29.55
CA ALA A 13 31.32 34.67 -28.31
C ALA A 13 29.85 34.21 -28.54
N CYS A 14 29.24 34.55 -29.65
CA CYS A 14 27.89 34.07 -30.01
C CYS A 14 27.87 32.57 -30.31
N ALA A 15 28.93 32.01 -30.94
CA ALA A 15 29.03 30.59 -31.19
C ALA A 15 29.24 29.80 -29.88
N GLN A 16 30.00 30.34 -28.92
CA GLN A 16 30.15 29.69 -27.59
C GLN A 16 28.86 29.79 -26.76
N LEU A 17 28.13 30.87 -26.83
CA LEU A 17 26.81 31.00 -26.19
C LEU A 17 25.77 30.03 -26.82
N SER A 18 25.78 29.83 -28.13
CA SER A 18 24.92 28.87 -28.82
C SER A 18 25.27 27.44 -28.48
N LEU A 19 26.57 27.11 -28.31
CA LEU A 19 27.02 25.79 -27.86
C LEU A 19 26.67 25.53 -26.38
N ALA A 20 26.80 26.54 -25.53
CA ALA A 20 26.41 26.43 -24.11
C ALA A 20 24.87 26.24 -23.94
N GLN A 21 24.07 26.84 -24.81
CA GLN A 21 22.61 26.62 -24.81
C GLN A 21 22.22 25.25 -25.37
N SER A 22 23.01 24.65 -26.28
CA SER A 22 22.70 23.32 -26.84
C SER A 22 22.98 22.16 -25.86
N PHE A 23 23.78 22.37 -24.84
CA PHE A 23 24.03 21.35 -23.80
C PHE A 23 22.97 21.31 -22.69
N ASN A 24 22.08 22.30 -22.60
CA ASN A 24 21.04 22.38 -21.56
C ASN A 24 19.63 21.97 -22.04
N ASN A 25 19.47 21.51 -23.26
CA ASN A 25 18.16 21.12 -23.81
C ASN A 25 18.04 19.61 -23.98
N PHE A 26 18.35 18.82 -22.96
CA PHE A 26 17.68 17.54 -22.81
C PHE A 26 16.31 17.85 -22.18
N PRO A 27 15.19 17.55 -22.82
CA PRO A 27 13.90 17.70 -22.18
C PRO A 27 13.88 16.80 -20.94
N VAL A 28 13.95 17.42 -19.77
CA VAL A 28 13.70 16.70 -18.52
C VAL A 28 12.22 16.41 -18.52
N THR A 29 11.84 15.19 -18.89
CA THR A 29 10.44 14.73 -18.98
C THR A 29 9.87 14.38 -17.59
N THR A 30 10.74 14.19 -16.60
CA THR A 30 10.39 13.79 -15.23
C THR A 30 11.00 14.74 -14.20
N GLN A 31 10.35 14.88 -13.04
CA GLN A 31 10.84 15.71 -11.92
C GLN A 31 12.03 15.06 -11.20
N LYS A 32 12.01 13.73 -11.06
CA LYS A 32 13.15 12.94 -10.59
C LYS A 32 13.81 12.20 -11.74
N PRO A 33 15.13 12.04 -11.74
CA PRO A 33 15.77 11.12 -12.67
C PRO A 33 15.36 9.67 -12.36
N PRO A 34 15.25 8.80 -13.38
CA PRO A 34 15.09 7.38 -13.13
C PRO A 34 16.31 6.83 -12.39
N LEU A 35 16.08 5.86 -11.51
CA LEU A 35 17.17 5.14 -10.86
C LEU A 35 17.69 4.06 -11.79
N HIS A 36 18.98 3.80 -11.71
CA HIS A 36 19.62 2.70 -12.43
C HIS A 36 20.47 1.87 -11.47
N GLY A 37 20.41 0.55 -11.62
CA GLY A 37 21.23 -0.38 -10.85
C GLY A 37 21.56 -1.62 -11.65
N ARG A 38 22.63 -2.30 -11.27
CA ARG A 38 23.04 -3.58 -11.85
C ARG A 38 23.07 -4.71 -10.83
N HIS A 39 23.38 -4.37 -9.59
CA HIS A 39 23.56 -5.37 -8.55
C HIS A 39 22.34 -5.48 -7.64
N TRP A 40 21.73 -4.34 -7.32
CA TRP A 40 20.55 -4.29 -6.48
C TRP A 40 19.83 -2.94 -6.58
N MET A 41 18.60 -2.93 -6.10
CA MET A 41 17.77 -1.73 -5.98
C MET A 41 16.92 -1.79 -4.71
N ALA A 42 16.80 -0.66 -4.00
CA ALA A 42 16.00 -0.47 -2.80
C ALA A 42 15.20 0.84 -2.91
N ILE A 43 13.86 0.76 -2.86
CA ILE A 43 12.98 1.93 -2.97
C ILE A 43 11.93 1.84 -1.87
N THR A 44 11.67 2.95 -1.17
CA THR A 44 10.65 3.01 -0.11
C THR A 44 10.22 4.46 0.17
N GLY A 45 9.29 4.65 1.12
CA GLY A 45 8.69 5.94 1.47
C GLY A 45 9.61 6.91 2.21
N LYS A 46 10.80 6.49 2.65
CA LYS A 46 11.73 7.32 3.45
C LYS A 46 13.18 7.17 3.00
N PRO A 47 13.95 8.29 2.88
CA PRO A 47 15.36 8.23 2.50
C PRO A 47 16.21 7.37 3.44
N LEU A 48 16.05 7.52 4.76
CA LEU A 48 16.81 6.74 5.74
C LEU A 48 16.45 5.25 5.69
N ALA A 49 15.20 4.92 5.40
CA ALA A 49 14.78 3.52 5.25
C ALA A 49 15.33 2.90 3.96
N ALA A 50 15.37 3.64 2.84
CA ALA A 50 16.07 3.18 1.63
C ALA A 50 17.57 2.97 1.90
N THR A 51 18.17 3.83 2.68
CA THR A 51 19.58 3.69 3.14
C THR A 51 19.77 2.42 3.97
N ALA A 52 18.82 2.07 4.87
CA ALA A 52 18.87 0.81 5.62
C ALA A 52 18.92 -0.41 4.68
N GLY A 53 18.10 -0.43 3.62
CA GLY A 53 18.16 -1.47 2.59
C GLY A 53 19.49 -1.53 1.87
N ALA A 54 20.05 -0.39 1.48
CA ALA A 54 21.36 -0.29 0.85
C ALA A 54 22.50 -0.81 1.76
N MET A 55 22.45 -0.51 3.07
CA MET A 55 23.42 -1.02 4.05
C MET A 55 23.39 -2.56 4.12
N ILE A 56 22.21 -3.16 4.09
CA ILE A 56 22.05 -4.62 4.10
C ILE A 56 22.61 -5.24 2.81
N PHE A 57 22.33 -4.67 1.65
CA PHE A 57 22.92 -5.12 0.39
C PHE A 57 24.45 -5.02 0.40
N GLN A 58 25.03 -3.95 0.95
CA GLN A 58 26.47 -3.77 1.07
C GLN A 58 27.12 -4.80 2.01
N GLN A 59 26.37 -5.31 2.99
CA GLN A 59 26.80 -6.39 3.89
C GLN A 59 26.61 -7.80 3.29
N GLY A 60 26.11 -7.90 2.06
CA GLY A 60 25.91 -9.18 1.35
C GLY A 60 24.55 -9.84 1.58
N GLY A 61 23.58 -9.13 2.15
CA GLY A 61 22.20 -9.58 2.24
C GLY A 61 21.52 -9.63 0.87
N ASN A 62 20.51 -10.48 0.73
CA ASN A 62 19.67 -10.55 -0.48
C ASN A 62 18.51 -9.53 -0.43
N ALA A 63 17.67 -9.48 -1.48
CA ALA A 63 16.55 -8.53 -1.53
C ALA A 63 15.52 -8.76 -0.41
N VAL A 64 15.39 -9.96 0.13
CA VAL A 64 14.50 -10.24 1.28
C VAL A 64 15.07 -9.64 2.56
N ASP A 65 16.38 -9.80 2.82
CA ASP A 65 17.05 -9.19 3.97
C ASP A 65 16.93 -7.66 3.93
N ALA A 66 17.20 -7.06 2.76
CA ALA A 66 17.10 -5.63 2.54
C ALA A 66 15.67 -5.11 2.72
N SER A 67 14.66 -5.84 2.21
CA SER A 67 13.24 -5.51 2.41
C SER A 67 12.84 -5.57 3.88
N CYS A 68 13.30 -6.56 4.62
CA CYS A 68 13.05 -6.66 6.06
C CYS A 68 13.66 -5.48 6.84
N ALA A 69 14.87 -5.04 6.47
CA ALA A 69 15.51 -3.88 7.09
C ALA A 69 14.78 -2.57 6.76
N MET A 70 14.36 -2.38 5.49
CA MET A 70 13.55 -1.23 5.08
C MET A 70 12.20 -1.21 5.81
N LEU A 71 11.54 -2.36 5.92
CA LEU A 71 10.28 -2.50 6.66
C LEU A 71 10.45 -2.14 8.13
N ALA A 72 11.49 -2.66 8.79
CA ALA A 72 11.82 -2.33 10.18
C ALA A 72 12.08 -0.84 10.36
N ALA A 73 12.83 -0.22 9.44
CA ALA A 73 13.14 1.21 9.46
C ALA A 73 11.87 2.05 9.28
N THR A 74 11.03 1.78 8.27
CA THR A 74 9.78 2.53 8.03
C THR A 74 8.82 2.45 9.22
N CYS A 75 8.70 1.27 9.85
CA CYS A 75 7.92 1.11 11.08
C CYS A 75 8.45 1.97 12.25
N THR A 76 9.77 2.03 12.39
CA THR A 76 10.43 2.79 13.46
C THR A 76 10.33 4.30 13.21
N MET A 77 10.29 4.72 11.94
CA MET A 77 10.12 6.11 11.52
C MET A 77 8.65 6.56 11.47
N TRP A 78 7.69 5.67 11.72
CA TRP A 78 6.26 5.96 11.61
C TRP A 78 5.85 6.45 10.21
N ASP A 79 6.42 5.85 9.18
CA ASP A 79 6.10 6.16 7.79
C ASP A 79 4.74 5.58 7.39
N VAL A 80 3.68 6.17 7.93
CA VAL A 80 2.26 5.79 7.76
C VAL A 80 1.97 4.34 8.17
N LEU A 81 2.77 3.80 9.08
CA LEU A 81 2.63 2.49 9.71
C LEU A 81 3.41 2.45 11.02
N SER A 82 3.28 1.34 11.76
CA SER A 82 4.11 1.03 12.91
C SER A 82 4.35 -0.47 13.06
N TRP A 83 5.12 -0.84 14.09
CA TRP A 83 5.42 -2.24 14.40
C TRP A 83 4.18 -3.09 14.74
N GLY A 84 3.07 -2.50 15.19
CA GLY A 84 1.81 -3.22 15.43
C GLY A 84 0.86 -3.22 14.24
N GLY A 85 1.30 -2.73 13.08
CA GLY A 85 0.57 -2.80 11.82
C GLY A 85 0.60 -4.17 11.17
N GLU A 86 0.48 -4.20 9.86
CA GLU A 86 0.43 -5.40 9.04
C GLU A 86 1.39 -5.34 7.86
N THR A 87 1.79 -6.53 7.37
CA THR A 87 2.68 -6.68 6.22
C THR A 87 2.07 -7.61 5.19
N GLN A 88 1.96 -7.11 3.99
CA GLN A 88 1.51 -7.81 2.80
C GLN A 88 2.63 -7.77 1.77
N ALA A 89 3.07 -8.95 1.31
CA ALA A 89 4.19 -9.02 0.38
C ALA A 89 3.96 -10.02 -0.75
N LEU A 90 4.56 -9.72 -1.89
CA LEU A 90 4.83 -10.65 -2.97
C LEU A 90 6.34 -10.81 -3.11
N ILE A 91 6.81 -12.06 -3.16
CA ILE A 91 8.22 -12.40 -3.28
C ILE A 91 8.41 -13.31 -4.48
N TYR A 92 9.18 -12.87 -5.48
CA TYR A 92 9.66 -13.79 -6.52
C TYR A 92 10.90 -14.51 -6.03
N ASN A 93 10.82 -15.85 -6.00
CA ASN A 93 11.93 -16.71 -5.62
C ASN A 93 12.64 -17.26 -6.87
N PRO A 94 13.87 -16.82 -7.17
CA PRO A 94 14.58 -17.22 -8.39
C PRO A 94 14.95 -18.71 -8.42
N LYS A 95 15.05 -19.37 -7.25
CA LYS A 95 15.39 -20.80 -7.15
C LYS A 95 14.23 -21.69 -7.58
N THR A 96 13.00 -21.30 -7.25
CA THR A 96 11.77 -22.05 -7.60
C THR A 96 11.04 -21.46 -8.79
N LYS A 97 11.39 -20.24 -9.21
CA LYS A 97 10.71 -19.43 -10.23
C LYS A 97 9.23 -19.20 -9.92
N LYS A 98 8.87 -19.13 -8.66
CA LYS A 98 7.51 -18.89 -8.18
C LYS A 98 7.41 -17.53 -7.49
N VAL A 99 6.22 -16.93 -7.58
CA VAL A 99 5.81 -15.82 -6.75
C VAL A 99 5.13 -16.37 -5.51
N ILE A 100 5.51 -15.88 -4.35
CA ILE A 100 5.01 -16.28 -3.03
C ILE A 100 4.24 -15.09 -2.46
N ALA A 101 3.07 -15.35 -1.91
CA ALA A 101 2.25 -14.34 -1.23
C ALA A 101 2.39 -14.46 0.28
N ILE A 102 2.60 -13.33 0.96
CA ILE A 102 2.68 -13.24 2.41
C ILE A 102 1.45 -12.49 2.93
N ASN A 103 0.68 -13.17 3.75
CA ASN A 103 -0.45 -12.62 4.48
C ASN A 103 -0.08 -12.51 5.96
N ALA A 104 0.45 -11.37 6.34
CA ALA A 104 0.68 -11.00 7.73
C ALA A 104 -0.28 -9.87 8.18
N LEU A 105 -1.53 -9.96 7.75
CA LEU A 105 -2.61 -9.14 8.26
C LEU A 105 -3.06 -9.68 9.63
N GLY A 106 -3.33 -8.79 10.56
CA GLY A 106 -3.92 -9.13 11.85
C GLY A 106 -5.34 -9.67 11.73
N VAL A 107 -5.82 -10.31 12.78
CA VAL A 107 -7.19 -10.81 12.90
C VAL A 107 -7.97 -10.05 13.96
N ALA A 108 -9.28 -10.00 13.82
CA ALA A 108 -10.17 -9.48 14.84
C ALA A 108 -10.00 -10.27 16.15
N PRO A 109 -9.84 -9.62 17.31
CA PRO A 109 -9.73 -10.29 18.61
C PRO A 109 -10.98 -11.12 18.92
N THR A 110 -10.84 -12.11 19.81
CA THR A 110 -11.92 -13.02 20.22
C THR A 110 -13.18 -12.29 20.71
N GLY A 111 -13.04 -11.11 21.35
CA GLY A 111 -14.17 -10.30 21.81
C GLY A 111 -14.81 -9.40 20.75
N ALA A 112 -14.31 -9.35 19.51
CA ALA A 112 -14.80 -8.46 18.47
C ALA A 112 -15.90 -9.14 17.63
N THR A 113 -17.17 -8.93 18.02
CA THR A 113 -18.36 -9.40 17.29
C THR A 113 -19.21 -8.21 16.83
N PRO A 114 -20.10 -8.38 15.84
CA PRO A 114 -21.02 -7.31 15.45
C PRO A 114 -21.82 -6.77 16.64
N GLU A 115 -22.34 -7.66 17.48
CA GLU A 115 -23.15 -7.30 18.66
C GLU A 115 -22.36 -6.42 19.63
N PHE A 116 -21.08 -6.75 19.87
CA PHE A 116 -20.23 -5.95 20.76
C PHE A 116 -20.15 -4.46 20.34
N PHE A 117 -20.04 -4.18 19.05
CA PHE A 117 -19.99 -2.81 18.54
C PHE A 117 -21.37 -2.16 18.49
N ILE A 118 -22.41 -2.92 18.08
CA ILE A 118 -23.81 -2.44 18.03
C ILE A 118 -24.32 -2.07 19.42
N ASP A 119 -24.04 -2.88 20.44
CA ASP A 119 -24.42 -2.61 21.84
C ASP A 119 -23.76 -1.35 22.42
N LYS A 120 -22.61 -0.93 21.83
CA LYS A 120 -21.94 0.34 22.14
C LYS A 120 -22.47 1.52 21.31
N GLY A 121 -23.50 1.31 20.48
CA GLY A 121 -24.07 2.34 19.61
C GLY A 121 -23.19 2.67 18.40
N MET A 122 -22.26 1.80 18.03
CA MET A 122 -21.37 1.99 16.88
C MET A 122 -22.01 1.42 15.61
N LYS A 123 -21.96 2.17 14.52
CA LYS A 123 -22.37 1.70 13.19
C LYS A 123 -21.27 0.87 12.51
N TYR A 124 -20.02 1.18 12.79
CA TYR A 124 -18.80 0.48 12.36
C TYR A 124 -17.83 0.36 13.52
N PRO A 125 -16.86 -0.56 13.46
CA PRO A 125 -15.72 -0.51 14.37
C PRO A 125 -15.02 0.85 14.25
N PRO A 126 -14.47 1.41 15.36
CA PRO A 126 -13.95 2.78 15.36
C PRO A 126 -12.69 2.92 14.49
N GLU A 127 -12.45 4.12 13.97
CA GLU A 127 -11.26 4.45 13.19
C GLU A 127 -9.98 4.48 14.05
N TRP A 128 -10.11 4.80 15.33
CA TRP A 128 -8.99 5.11 16.21
C TRP A 128 -9.10 4.42 17.57
N GLY A 129 -7.96 4.31 18.22
CA GLY A 129 -7.88 3.81 19.60
C GLY A 129 -7.80 2.29 19.69
N PRO A 130 -7.84 1.74 20.92
CA PRO A 130 -7.57 0.33 21.15
C PRO A 130 -8.63 -0.62 20.61
N LEU A 131 -9.87 -0.16 20.41
CA LEU A 131 -10.94 -0.95 19.79
C LEU A 131 -10.83 -1.02 18.24
N ALA A 132 -10.02 -0.16 17.65
CA ALA A 132 -9.70 -0.20 16.22
C ALA A 132 -8.67 -1.29 15.85
N ALA A 133 -8.05 -1.93 16.86
CA ALA A 133 -6.91 -2.79 16.66
C ALA A 133 -7.30 -4.23 16.30
N VAL A 134 -6.68 -4.75 15.24
CA VAL A 134 -6.49 -6.18 15.00
C VAL A 134 -5.15 -6.63 15.60
N THR A 135 -4.89 -7.93 15.69
CA THR A 135 -3.60 -8.46 16.17
C THR A 135 -2.43 -7.91 15.35
N PRO A 136 -1.27 -7.56 15.95
CA PRO A 136 -0.12 -7.05 15.21
C PRO A 136 0.42 -8.09 14.22
N GLY A 137 0.61 -7.68 12.97
CA GLY A 137 1.05 -8.57 11.89
C GLY A 137 2.50 -8.33 11.45
N THR A 138 2.97 -7.07 11.48
CA THR A 138 4.28 -6.70 10.93
C THR A 138 5.45 -7.47 11.54
N PRO A 139 5.59 -7.65 12.86
CA PRO A 139 6.70 -8.42 13.42
C PRO A 139 6.74 -9.85 12.88
N GLY A 140 5.57 -10.51 12.83
CA GLY A 140 5.46 -11.86 12.30
C GLY A 140 5.78 -11.95 10.81
N GLY A 141 5.30 -11.00 10.01
CA GLY A 141 5.59 -10.92 8.58
C GLY A 141 7.09 -10.78 8.31
N LEU A 142 7.74 -9.81 8.96
CA LEU A 142 9.18 -9.58 8.86
C LEU A 142 9.97 -10.83 9.26
N LEU A 143 9.69 -11.39 10.44
CA LEU A 143 10.42 -12.55 10.96
C LEU A 143 10.23 -13.79 10.10
N THR A 144 9.03 -13.99 9.55
CA THR A 144 8.76 -15.11 8.64
C THR A 144 9.51 -14.95 7.32
N MET A 145 9.44 -13.78 6.67
CA MET A 145 10.17 -13.52 5.43
C MET A 145 11.68 -13.70 5.62
N LEU A 146 12.23 -13.14 6.69
CA LEU A 146 13.65 -13.28 7.02
C LEU A 146 14.03 -14.74 7.28
N ALA A 147 13.26 -15.48 8.08
CA ALA A 147 13.53 -16.87 8.43
C ALA A 147 13.52 -17.80 7.22
N GLU A 148 12.52 -17.63 6.33
CA GLU A 148 12.29 -18.56 5.21
C GLU A 148 13.19 -18.27 3.99
N TRP A 149 13.44 -16.98 3.67
CA TRP A 149 14.11 -16.60 2.42
C TRP A 149 15.28 -15.61 2.59
N GLY A 150 15.44 -15.01 3.74
CA GLY A 150 16.61 -14.21 4.06
C GLY A 150 17.85 -15.06 4.32
N THR A 151 19.01 -14.41 4.37
CA THR A 151 20.32 -15.02 4.58
C THR A 151 21.03 -14.50 5.83
N MET A 152 20.67 -13.30 6.29
CA MET A 152 21.30 -12.62 7.43
C MET A 152 20.64 -12.96 8.78
N SER A 153 21.30 -12.58 9.86
CA SER A 153 20.75 -12.68 11.22
C SER A 153 19.71 -11.59 11.47
N LEU A 154 18.77 -11.83 12.39
CA LEU A 154 17.83 -10.81 12.85
C LEU A 154 18.57 -9.60 13.43
N LYS A 155 19.66 -9.85 14.17
CA LYS A 155 20.50 -8.79 14.73
C LYS A 155 20.99 -7.82 13.67
N ASP A 156 21.51 -8.33 12.55
CA ASP A 156 22.08 -7.50 11.49
C ASP A 156 20.96 -6.73 10.74
N VAL A 157 19.85 -7.41 10.44
CA VAL A 157 18.72 -6.80 9.73
C VAL A 157 18.01 -5.73 10.56
N LEU A 158 17.90 -5.89 11.88
CA LEU A 158 17.28 -4.89 12.75
C LEU A 158 18.25 -3.77 13.20
N ALA A 159 19.56 -3.91 12.94
CA ALA A 159 20.55 -2.92 13.41
C ALA A 159 20.21 -1.48 12.99
N PRO A 160 19.84 -1.17 11.72
CA PRO A 160 19.45 0.18 11.33
C PRO A 160 18.23 0.70 12.09
N ALA A 161 17.19 -0.11 12.25
CA ALA A 161 15.98 0.27 12.98
C ALA A 161 16.24 0.49 14.47
N MET A 162 17.12 -0.30 15.09
CA MET A 162 17.53 -0.11 16.48
C MET A 162 18.32 1.20 16.67
N GLN A 163 19.23 1.54 15.74
CA GLN A 163 19.92 2.83 15.74
C GLN A 163 18.94 4.00 15.61
N MET A 164 17.92 3.89 14.75
CA MET A 164 16.85 4.88 14.63
C MET A 164 16.04 5.01 15.93
N ALA A 165 15.74 3.89 16.60
CA ALA A 165 15.03 3.93 17.89
C ALA A 165 15.88 4.53 19.02
N GLU A 166 17.20 4.43 18.96
CA GLU A 166 18.14 5.15 19.85
C GLU A 166 18.09 6.66 19.61
N GLY A 167 17.81 7.10 18.39
CA GLY A 167 17.61 8.50 18.03
C GLY A 167 17.95 8.78 16.58
N TYR A 168 17.01 9.42 15.87
CA TYR A 168 17.19 9.86 14.49
C TYR A 168 16.58 11.25 14.28
N PRO A 169 17.07 12.05 13.33
CA PRO A 169 16.42 13.32 12.99
C PRO A 169 15.06 13.06 12.35
N ILE A 170 13.96 13.41 13.08
CA ILE A 170 12.60 13.17 12.61
C ILE A 170 12.27 14.06 11.40
N GLU A 171 11.62 13.51 10.40
CA GLU A 171 11.24 14.24 9.19
C GLU A 171 10.00 15.13 9.42
N ALA A 172 9.86 16.13 8.55
CA ALA A 172 8.74 17.08 8.60
C ALA A 172 7.38 16.39 8.47
N GLN A 173 7.26 15.37 7.64
CA GLN A 173 6.01 14.63 7.43
C GLN A 173 5.50 14.01 8.73
N THR A 174 6.33 13.23 9.41
CA THR A 174 5.97 12.54 10.67
C THR A 174 5.79 13.55 11.80
N ALA A 175 6.70 14.49 11.98
CA ALA A 175 6.62 15.54 12.99
C ALA A 175 5.33 16.37 12.89
N ASN A 176 4.92 16.74 11.68
CA ASN A 176 3.68 17.49 11.46
C ASN A 176 2.43 16.60 11.60
N SER A 177 2.52 15.31 11.31
CA SER A 177 1.41 14.37 11.56
C SER A 177 1.16 14.18 13.06
N ILE A 178 2.22 14.12 13.88
CA ILE A 178 2.12 14.10 15.33
C ILE A 178 1.44 15.39 15.84
N GLU A 179 1.88 16.55 15.37
CA GLU A 179 1.31 17.83 15.80
C GLU A 179 -0.18 17.96 15.43
N ARG A 180 -0.56 17.57 14.19
CA ARG A 180 -1.97 17.58 13.79
C ARG A 180 -2.83 16.61 14.61
N GLY A 181 -2.26 15.46 15.00
CA GLY A 181 -2.95 14.42 15.78
C GLY A 181 -2.86 14.60 17.30
N LYS A 182 -2.22 15.66 17.83
CA LYS A 182 -1.85 15.77 19.24
C LYS A 182 -3.01 15.65 20.21
N GLU A 183 -4.17 16.21 19.89
CA GLU A 183 -5.32 16.16 20.80
C GLU A 183 -5.79 14.71 21.02
N ARG A 184 -5.82 13.91 19.97
CA ARG A 184 -6.13 12.48 20.07
C ARG A 184 -5.00 11.69 20.74
N ILE A 185 -3.74 12.03 20.48
CA ILE A 185 -2.58 11.39 21.13
C ILE A 185 -2.62 11.59 22.66
N LYS A 186 -3.12 12.72 23.15
CA LYS A 186 -3.27 13.01 24.59
C LYS A 186 -4.23 12.06 25.31
N GLU A 187 -5.17 11.44 24.60
CA GLU A 187 -6.12 10.47 25.17
C GLU A 187 -5.41 9.15 25.58
N TRP A 188 -4.24 8.86 25.02
CA TRP A 188 -3.52 7.61 25.23
C TRP A 188 -2.20 7.83 25.96
N PRO A 189 -2.06 7.37 27.21
CA PRO A 189 -0.93 7.73 28.06
C PRO A 189 0.43 7.30 27.49
N TYR A 190 0.51 6.14 26.85
CA TYR A 190 1.76 5.64 26.24
C TYR A 190 2.11 6.40 24.96
N SER A 191 1.12 6.74 24.14
CA SER A 191 1.32 7.52 22.92
C SER A 191 1.75 8.96 23.24
N LYS A 192 1.11 9.57 24.23
CA LYS A 192 1.48 10.91 24.74
C LYS A 192 2.94 10.94 25.17
N LYS A 193 3.40 9.92 25.93
CA LYS A 193 4.79 9.80 26.39
C LYS A 193 5.80 9.76 25.26
N VAL A 194 5.46 9.09 24.14
CA VAL A 194 6.38 8.90 23.02
C VAL A 194 6.35 10.08 22.05
N PHE A 195 5.17 10.56 21.68
CA PHE A 195 5.00 11.50 20.58
C PHE A 195 5.07 12.98 20.98
N LEU A 196 4.63 13.33 22.21
CA LEU A 196 4.55 14.73 22.64
C LEU A 196 5.77 15.08 23.49
N THR A 197 6.92 15.27 22.83
CA THR A 197 8.22 15.56 23.47
C THR A 197 8.25 16.94 24.14
N HIS A 198 7.38 17.87 23.71
CA HIS A 198 7.26 19.25 24.19
C HIS A 198 5.88 19.53 24.79
N LEU A 199 5.35 18.55 25.53
CA LEU A 199 3.99 18.65 26.12
C LEU A 199 3.79 19.95 26.92
N GLY A 200 2.72 20.69 26.55
CA GLY A 200 2.38 21.99 27.18
C GLY A 200 2.98 23.21 26.49
N GLU A 201 3.78 23.03 25.45
CA GLU A 201 4.28 24.12 24.62
C GLU A 201 3.31 24.43 23.44
N SER A 202 3.57 25.50 22.69
CA SER A 202 2.76 25.86 21.51
C SER A 202 2.76 24.78 20.44
N ARG A 203 3.94 24.15 20.21
CA ARG A 203 4.11 22.92 19.46
C ARG A 203 4.49 21.81 20.43
N GLU A 204 3.67 20.77 20.54
CA GLU A 204 3.90 19.66 21.47
C GLU A 204 4.62 18.47 20.82
N ALA A 205 4.56 18.35 19.49
CA ALA A 205 5.33 17.38 18.72
C ALA A 205 6.78 17.82 18.55
N PRO A 206 7.72 16.89 18.29
CA PRO A 206 9.08 17.25 17.91
C PRO A 206 9.09 18.14 16.67
N SER A 207 10.09 19.01 16.56
CA SER A 207 10.35 19.80 15.36
C SER A 207 11.05 18.94 14.28
N ALA A 208 10.84 19.26 13.00
CA ALA A 208 11.57 18.59 11.93
C ALA A 208 13.10 18.75 12.11
N GLY A 209 13.83 17.66 12.02
CA GLY A 209 15.29 17.59 12.27
C GLY A 209 15.68 17.37 13.73
N GLU A 210 14.75 17.41 14.67
CA GLU A 210 14.98 17.08 16.07
C GLU A 210 15.26 15.57 16.25
N ILE A 211 16.14 15.23 17.20
CA ILE A 211 16.43 13.83 17.50
C ILE A 211 15.26 13.19 18.23
N PHE A 212 14.57 12.29 17.55
CA PHE A 212 13.43 11.56 18.07
C PHE A 212 13.87 10.20 18.61
N VAL A 213 13.62 9.95 19.89
CA VAL A 213 14.07 8.79 20.65
C VAL A 213 12.89 7.93 21.08
N GLN A 214 12.97 6.62 20.86
CA GLN A 214 11.90 5.65 21.16
C GLN A 214 12.41 4.52 22.06
N LYS A 215 12.64 4.84 23.34
CA LYS A 215 13.27 3.92 24.32
C LYS A 215 12.53 2.60 24.47
N ASP A 216 11.20 2.65 24.59
CA ASP A 216 10.38 1.45 24.82
C ASP A 216 10.40 0.53 23.57
N LEU A 217 10.39 1.11 22.37
CA LEU A 217 10.54 0.36 21.13
C LEU A 217 11.93 -0.28 21.01
N LEU A 218 12.98 0.47 21.32
CA LEU A 218 14.36 -0.04 21.32
C LEU A 218 14.49 -1.27 22.23
N GLU A 219 13.93 -1.23 23.43
CA GLU A 219 13.97 -2.38 24.35
C GLU A 219 13.18 -3.58 23.81
N THR A 220 12.06 -3.35 23.12
CA THR A 220 11.31 -4.41 22.45
C THR A 220 12.15 -5.07 21.34
N LEU A 221 12.82 -4.28 20.49
CA LEU A 221 13.69 -4.80 19.43
C LEU A 221 14.90 -5.55 20.01
N LYS A 222 15.52 -5.03 21.07
CA LYS A 222 16.63 -5.71 21.78
C LYS A 222 16.18 -7.07 22.32
N LYS A 223 15.00 -7.19 22.92
CA LYS A 223 14.45 -8.47 23.40
C LYS A 223 14.28 -9.49 22.27
N MET A 224 13.83 -9.05 21.08
CA MET A 224 13.72 -9.94 19.92
C MET A 224 15.10 -10.45 19.48
N VAL A 225 16.10 -9.57 19.35
CA VAL A 225 17.48 -9.93 19.02
C VAL A 225 18.09 -10.84 20.09
N GLU A 226 17.84 -10.55 21.37
CA GLU A 226 18.30 -11.39 22.47
C GLU A 226 17.76 -12.83 22.37
N ALA A 227 16.46 -13.01 22.03
CA ALA A 227 15.87 -14.34 21.85
C ALA A 227 16.56 -15.12 20.71
N GLU A 228 16.83 -14.48 19.58
CA GLU A 228 17.63 -15.07 18.50
C GLU A 228 19.01 -15.49 19.00
N GLN A 229 19.76 -14.58 19.63
CA GLN A 229 21.11 -14.84 20.09
C GLN A 229 21.17 -15.97 21.15
N GLN A 230 20.19 -16.03 22.05
CA GLN A 230 20.08 -17.12 23.03
C GLN A 230 19.79 -18.47 22.37
N ALA A 231 18.94 -18.51 21.33
CA ALA A 231 18.66 -19.71 20.58
C ALA A 231 19.90 -20.22 19.81
N LEU A 232 20.64 -19.31 19.16
CA LEU A 232 21.91 -19.63 18.49
C LEU A 232 22.94 -20.19 19.47
N LYS A 233 23.10 -19.61 20.66
CA LYS A 233 23.99 -20.13 21.72
C LYS A 233 23.60 -21.53 22.19
N LYS A 234 22.33 -21.91 22.06
CA LYS A 234 21.82 -23.27 22.35
C LYS A 234 21.95 -24.22 21.16
N GLY A 235 22.66 -23.83 20.10
CA GLY A 235 22.89 -24.65 18.91
C GLY A 235 21.71 -24.75 17.92
N LYS A 236 20.74 -23.84 18.02
CA LYS A 236 19.63 -23.77 17.06
C LYS A 236 20.13 -23.21 15.71
N SER A 237 19.51 -23.66 14.62
CA SER A 237 19.73 -23.09 13.29
C SER A 237 19.30 -21.64 13.23
N ARG A 238 19.81 -20.85 12.25
CA ARG A 238 19.40 -19.48 11.99
C ARG A 238 17.86 -19.34 11.94
N LYS A 239 17.20 -20.20 11.16
CA LYS A 239 15.76 -20.20 11.00
C LYS A 239 15.04 -20.41 12.35
N GLU A 240 15.41 -21.42 13.13
CA GLU A 240 14.85 -21.67 14.45
C GLU A 240 15.11 -20.52 15.44
N ALA A 241 16.26 -19.86 15.33
CA ALA A 241 16.62 -18.74 16.18
C ALA A 241 15.76 -17.51 15.88
N ILE A 242 15.49 -17.23 14.60
CA ILE A 242 14.57 -16.15 14.21
C ILE A 242 13.14 -16.46 14.70
N TYR A 243 12.68 -17.71 14.61
CA TYR A 243 11.38 -18.10 15.18
C TYR A 243 11.35 -18.05 16.72
N ALA A 244 12.48 -18.13 17.42
CA ALA A 244 12.51 -17.86 18.85
C ALA A 244 12.20 -16.38 19.17
N ALA A 245 12.62 -15.45 18.32
CA ALA A 245 12.21 -14.04 18.42
C ALA A 245 10.72 -13.85 18.12
N TYR A 246 10.17 -14.57 17.13
CA TYR A 246 8.73 -14.62 16.85
C TYR A 246 7.93 -15.07 18.09
N ASP A 247 8.33 -16.18 18.70
CA ASP A 247 7.65 -16.68 19.90
C ASP A 247 7.77 -15.73 21.09
N ARG A 248 8.90 -15.04 21.26
CA ARG A 248 9.04 -14.00 22.30
C ARG A 248 8.07 -12.84 22.11
N PHE A 249 7.85 -12.43 20.84
CA PHE A 249 6.90 -11.35 20.54
C PHE A 249 5.46 -11.80 20.79
N TYR A 250 5.04 -12.97 20.30
CA TYR A 250 3.63 -13.39 20.31
C TYR A 250 3.20 -14.21 21.52
N LYS A 251 4.16 -14.79 22.28
CA LYS A 251 3.88 -15.71 23.41
C LYS A 251 4.71 -15.37 24.65
N GLY A 252 5.71 -14.51 24.52
CA GLY A 252 6.64 -14.16 25.61
C GLY A 252 6.25 -12.93 26.40
N ASP A 253 7.26 -12.31 26.99
CA ASP A 253 7.13 -11.12 27.83
C ASP A 253 6.66 -9.89 27.02
N ILE A 254 6.99 -9.82 25.72
CA ILE A 254 6.51 -8.75 24.84
C ILE A 254 4.99 -8.84 24.67
N ALA A 255 4.44 -10.05 24.40
CA ALA A 255 3.00 -10.27 24.30
C ALA A 255 2.27 -9.86 25.59
N LYS A 256 2.80 -10.24 26.76
CA LYS A 256 2.19 -9.92 28.06
C LYS A 256 2.10 -8.40 28.27
N GLU A 257 3.17 -7.67 27.99
CA GLU A 257 3.19 -6.22 28.14
C GLU A 257 2.28 -5.53 27.11
N PHE A 258 2.28 -6.02 25.87
CA PHE A 258 1.37 -5.52 24.82
C PHE A 258 -0.09 -5.66 25.25
N VAL A 259 -0.50 -6.86 25.67
CA VAL A 259 -1.87 -7.15 26.11
C VAL A 259 -2.24 -6.36 27.35
N ARG A 260 -1.33 -6.26 28.34
CA ARG A 260 -1.54 -5.43 29.53
C ARG A 260 -1.86 -3.99 29.13
N GLY A 261 -1.01 -3.38 28.30
CA GLY A 261 -1.18 -1.98 27.89
C GLY A 261 -2.38 -1.76 26.97
N ALA A 262 -2.71 -2.72 26.09
CA ALA A 262 -3.92 -2.64 25.27
C ALA A 262 -5.19 -2.72 26.13
N LYS A 263 -5.25 -3.68 27.06
CA LYS A 263 -6.39 -3.89 27.97
C LYS A 263 -6.62 -2.71 28.93
N GLU A 264 -5.56 -2.15 29.47
CA GLU A 264 -5.61 -0.96 30.34
C GLU A 264 -6.27 0.24 29.63
N GLN A 265 -6.11 0.34 28.34
CA GLN A 265 -6.70 1.38 27.49
C GLN A 265 -8.07 0.96 26.88
N GLY A 266 -8.64 -0.19 27.27
CA GLY A 266 -9.95 -0.67 26.82
C GLY A 266 -9.92 -1.52 25.54
N GLY A 267 -8.76 -2.02 25.11
CA GLY A 267 -8.61 -2.91 23.94
C GLY A 267 -9.07 -4.35 24.20
N LEU A 268 -9.36 -5.07 23.11
CA LEU A 268 -9.90 -6.43 23.14
C LEU A 268 -8.85 -7.52 23.00
N ILE A 269 -7.64 -7.20 22.51
CA ILE A 269 -6.60 -8.20 22.20
C ILE A 269 -6.17 -8.91 23.48
N THR A 270 -6.14 -10.26 23.43
CA THR A 270 -5.73 -11.15 24.53
C THR A 270 -4.40 -11.84 24.21
N GLU A 271 -3.74 -12.42 25.21
CA GLU A 271 -2.54 -13.25 25.01
C GLU A 271 -2.86 -14.47 24.12
N GLN A 272 -4.08 -15.00 24.21
CA GLN A 272 -4.53 -16.11 23.37
C GLN A 272 -4.65 -15.69 21.90
N ASP A 273 -5.21 -14.51 21.61
CA ASP A 273 -5.30 -13.98 20.25
C ASP A 273 -3.91 -13.86 19.62
N LEU A 274 -2.94 -13.32 20.39
CA LEU A 274 -1.55 -13.21 19.93
C LEU A 274 -0.91 -14.59 19.71
N ALA A 275 -1.05 -15.52 20.65
CA ALA A 275 -0.43 -16.83 20.59
C ALA A 275 -0.97 -17.73 19.45
N GLN A 276 -2.24 -17.54 19.07
CA GLN A 276 -2.90 -18.30 17.99
C GLN A 276 -2.67 -17.69 16.62
N TRP A 277 -2.41 -16.38 16.54
CA TRP A 277 -2.19 -15.70 15.27
C TRP A 277 -0.92 -16.21 14.56
N LYS A 278 -1.02 -16.38 13.24
CA LYS A 278 0.11 -16.82 12.39
C LYS A 278 0.09 -16.12 11.04
N VAL A 279 1.27 -15.87 10.52
CA VAL A 279 1.47 -15.52 9.12
C VAL A 279 0.98 -16.66 8.24
N LYS A 280 0.26 -16.35 7.16
CA LYS A 280 -0.06 -17.31 6.11
C LYS A 280 0.87 -17.08 4.92
N ILE A 281 1.44 -18.16 4.42
CA ILE A 281 2.14 -18.20 3.13
C ILE A 281 1.13 -18.76 2.14
N GLU A 282 0.80 -17.96 1.13
CA GLU A 282 -0.32 -18.24 0.21
C GLU A 282 0.17 -18.29 -1.23
N GLU A 283 -0.60 -18.93 -2.11
CA GLU A 283 -0.43 -18.77 -3.55
C GLU A 283 -1.09 -17.45 -3.96
N PRO A 284 -0.40 -16.58 -4.74
CA PRO A 284 -0.98 -15.33 -5.21
C PRO A 284 -2.04 -15.59 -6.29
N LEU A 285 -2.94 -14.63 -6.47
CA LEU A 285 -3.82 -14.59 -7.64
C LEU A 285 -3.08 -14.03 -8.85
N ILE A 286 -3.46 -14.50 -10.03
CA ILE A 286 -2.79 -14.17 -11.28
C ILE A 286 -3.82 -13.92 -12.38
N THR A 287 -3.51 -12.97 -13.25
CA THR A 287 -4.11 -12.90 -14.59
C THR A 287 -3.05 -12.62 -15.64
N ASN A 288 -3.25 -13.13 -16.86
CA ASN A 288 -2.43 -12.75 -18.00
C ASN A 288 -3.07 -11.56 -18.73
N TYR A 289 -2.30 -10.49 -18.92
CA TYR A 289 -2.68 -9.35 -19.74
C TYR A 289 -1.69 -9.19 -20.87
N ARG A 290 -2.13 -9.55 -22.09
CA ARG A 290 -1.32 -9.42 -23.32
C ARG A 290 0.09 -10.02 -23.22
N GLY A 291 0.19 -11.23 -22.65
CA GLY A 291 1.45 -11.96 -22.50
C GLY A 291 2.27 -11.57 -21.26
N ILE A 292 1.72 -10.77 -20.37
CA ILE A 292 2.33 -10.43 -19.07
C ILE A 292 1.47 -11.00 -17.95
N ASP A 293 2.08 -11.83 -17.10
CA ASP A 293 1.44 -12.40 -15.93
C ASP A 293 1.50 -11.41 -14.76
N VAL A 294 0.37 -10.91 -14.33
CA VAL A 294 0.24 -9.94 -13.23
C VAL A 294 -0.24 -10.65 -11.96
N TYR A 295 0.51 -10.51 -10.90
CA TYR A 295 0.30 -11.17 -9.61
C TYR A 295 -0.20 -10.18 -8.56
N LYS A 296 -1.22 -10.59 -7.82
CA LYS A 296 -1.79 -9.88 -6.68
C LYS A 296 -2.06 -10.84 -5.54
N LEU A 297 -2.29 -10.31 -4.34
CA LEU A 297 -2.73 -11.10 -3.19
C LEU A 297 -4.20 -11.54 -3.34
N GLN A 298 -4.67 -12.37 -2.40
CA GLN A 298 -6.04 -12.87 -2.35
C GLN A 298 -7.07 -11.77 -2.00
N THR A 299 -8.35 -12.11 -2.00
CA THR A 299 -9.51 -11.21 -1.80
C THR A 299 -9.61 -10.56 -0.42
N TRP A 300 -8.82 -10.99 0.56
CA TRP A 300 -8.62 -10.21 1.79
C TRP A 300 -7.91 -8.87 1.53
N THR A 301 -7.43 -8.64 0.32
CA THR A 301 -6.98 -7.33 -0.19
C THR A 301 -7.87 -6.89 -1.35
N GLN A 302 -7.75 -5.62 -1.76
CA GLN A 302 -8.45 -5.17 -2.97
C GLN A 302 -7.70 -5.51 -4.28
N GLY A 303 -6.49 -6.07 -4.21
CA GLY A 303 -5.64 -6.35 -5.38
C GLY A 303 -6.32 -7.05 -6.55
N PRO A 304 -7.17 -8.07 -6.33
CA PRO A 304 -7.86 -8.74 -7.42
C PRO A 304 -8.78 -7.83 -8.26
N ALA A 305 -9.20 -6.67 -7.76
CA ALA A 305 -9.95 -5.70 -8.55
C ALA A 305 -9.13 -5.16 -9.74
N MET A 306 -7.82 -5.00 -9.58
CA MET A 306 -6.94 -4.66 -10.71
C MET A 306 -6.87 -5.80 -11.73
N LEU A 307 -6.79 -7.06 -11.29
CA LEU A 307 -6.78 -8.22 -12.18
C LEU A 307 -8.09 -8.34 -12.98
N GLN A 308 -9.24 -8.16 -12.30
CA GLN A 308 -10.56 -8.12 -12.97
C GLN A 308 -10.63 -6.97 -13.98
N THR A 309 -10.16 -5.78 -13.60
CA THR A 309 -10.16 -4.62 -14.49
C THR A 309 -9.29 -4.88 -15.73
N LEU A 310 -8.10 -5.47 -15.59
CA LEU A 310 -7.27 -5.87 -16.71
C LEU A 310 -7.98 -6.86 -17.64
N ASN A 311 -8.68 -7.86 -17.07
CA ASN A 311 -9.44 -8.82 -17.88
C ASN A 311 -10.60 -8.15 -18.64
N ILE A 312 -11.28 -7.17 -18.07
CA ILE A 312 -12.32 -6.38 -18.74
C ILE A 312 -11.69 -5.55 -19.87
N LEU A 313 -10.59 -4.85 -19.57
CA LEU A 313 -9.92 -3.94 -20.51
C LEU A 313 -9.24 -4.65 -21.68
N GLU A 314 -8.90 -5.92 -21.56
CA GLU A 314 -8.32 -6.71 -22.65
C GLU A 314 -9.24 -6.81 -23.88
N ASN A 315 -10.55 -6.59 -23.69
CA ASN A 315 -11.56 -6.55 -24.75
C ASN A 315 -11.57 -5.22 -25.54
N PHE A 316 -10.71 -4.26 -25.21
CA PHE A 316 -10.64 -2.94 -25.84
C PHE A 316 -9.26 -2.65 -26.40
N ASP A 317 -9.20 -1.92 -27.51
CA ASP A 317 -7.94 -1.38 -28.06
C ASP A 317 -7.62 -0.04 -27.40
N LEU A 318 -7.00 -0.12 -26.20
CA LEU A 318 -6.68 1.06 -25.38
C LEU A 318 -5.68 1.99 -26.07
N LYS A 319 -4.71 1.39 -26.81
CA LYS A 319 -3.68 2.17 -27.50
C LYS A 319 -4.27 3.09 -28.56
N SER A 320 -5.26 2.62 -29.33
CA SER A 320 -5.92 3.42 -30.36
C SER A 320 -6.78 4.55 -29.79
N MET A 321 -7.19 4.44 -28.53
CA MET A 321 -7.95 5.52 -27.85
C MET A 321 -7.09 6.75 -27.57
N GLY A 322 -5.77 6.57 -27.44
CA GLY A 322 -4.81 7.62 -27.08
C GLY A 322 -4.73 7.87 -25.56
N TYR A 323 -3.52 8.09 -25.09
CA TYR A 323 -3.24 8.34 -23.65
C TYR A 323 -4.05 9.54 -23.11
N ASN A 324 -4.72 9.30 -21.98
CA ASN A 324 -5.57 10.30 -21.29
C ASN A 324 -6.61 11.02 -22.17
N SER A 325 -7.01 10.44 -23.31
CA SER A 325 -8.16 10.92 -24.06
C SER A 325 -9.46 10.70 -23.28
N THR A 326 -10.51 11.44 -23.61
CA THR A 326 -11.85 11.25 -23.01
C THR A 326 -12.32 9.81 -23.09
N ARG A 327 -12.15 9.18 -24.26
CA ARG A 327 -12.54 7.77 -24.50
C ARG A 327 -11.73 6.81 -23.64
N TYR A 328 -10.43 7.01 -23.50
CA TYR A 328 -9.56 6.20 -22.64
C TYR A 328 -9.97 6.32 -21.17
N ILE A 329 -10.08 7.55 -20.64
CA ILE A 329 -10.50 7.80 -19.25
C ILE A 329 -11.86 7.17 -18.97
N HIS A 330 -12.82 7.37 -19.87
CA HIS A 330 -14.17 6.83 -19.74
C HIS A 330 -14.19 5.29 -19.70
N THR A 331 -13.47 4.64 -20.60
CA THR A 331 -13.41 3.17 -20.65
C THR A 331 -12.76 2.60 -19.38
N LEU A 332 -11.61 3.16 -18.96
CA LEU A 332 -10.93 2.70 -17.75
C LEU A 332 -11.79 2.95 -16.49
N TYR A 333 -12.41 4.12 -16.38
CA TYR A 333 -13.27 4.47 -15.26
C TYR A 333 -14.39 3.45 -15.10
N GLN A 334 -15.12 3.13 -16.19
CA GLN A 334 -16.23 2.18 -16.12
C GLN A 334 -15.74 0.76 -15.82
N ALA A 335 -14.64 0.31 -16.43
CA ALA A 335 -14.07 -1.01 -16.14
C ALA A 335 -13.66 -1.14 -14.67
N MET A 336 -12.99 -0.12 -14.11
CA MET A 336 -12.65 -0.09 -12.69
C MET A 336 -13.91 -0.16 -11.81
N ASN A 337 -14.93 0.63 -12.11
CA ASN A 337 -16.15 0.66 -11.28
C ASN A 337 -16.92 -0.67 -11.30
N LEU A 338 -16.88 -1.41 -12.38
CA LEU A 338 -17.47 -2.76 -12.44
C LEU A 338 -16.69 -3.72 -11.52
N ALA A 339 -15.36 -3.69 -11.56
CA ALA A 339 -14.51 -4.51 -10.70
C ALA A 339 -14.61 -4.10 -9.21
N PHE A 340 -14.67 -2.79 -8.93
CA PHE A 340 -14.85 -2.30 -7.56
C PHE A 340 -16.25 -2.58 -7.00
N ALA A 341 -17.29 -2.62 -7.83
CA ALA A 341 -18.62 -3.08 -7.39
C ALA A 341 -18.56 -4.55 -6.95
N ASP A 342 -17.85 -5.40 -7.68
CA ASP A 342 -17.62 -6.79 -7.30
C ASP A 342 -16.77 -6.87 -6.00
N ARG A 343 -15.73 -6.04 -5.84
CA ARG A 343 -14.95 -5.93 -4.61
C ARG A 343 -15.82 -5.61 -3.40
N ASP A 344 -16.70 -4.63 -3.55
CA ASP A 344 -17.55 -4.15 -2.46
C ASP A 344 -18.52 -5.22 -1.96
N PHE A 345 -18.87 -6.18 -2.80
CA PHE A 345 -19.78 -7.27 -2.44
C PHE A 345 -19.06 -8.57 -2.04
N TYR A 346 -18.02 -9.00 -2.78
CA TYR A 346 -17.47 -10.37 -2.69
C TYR A 346 -16.18 -10.49 -1.90
N TYR A 347 -15.46 -9.40 -1.61
CA TYR A 347 -14.13 -9.48 -1.01
C TYR A 347 -14.17 -9.50 0.51
N GLY A 348 -13.45 -10.45 1.10
CA GLY A 348 -13.28 -10.64 2.52
C GLY A 348 -12.12 -11.58 2.84
N ASP A 349 -12.17 -12.30 3.96
CA ASP A 349 -11.20 -13.34 4.31
C ASP A 349 -11.65 -14.68 3.71
N PRO A 350 -10.94 -15.23 2.69
CA PRO A 350 -11.34 -16.49 2.04
C PRO A 350 -11.27 -17.72 2.94
N ALA A 351 -10.77 -17.59 4.17
CA ALA A 351 -10.80 -18.65 5.16
C ALA A 351 -12.16 -18.80 5.88
N PHE A 352 -13.08 -17.85 5.64
CA PHE A 352 -14.42 -17.84 6.24
C PHE A 352 -15.49 -18.17 5.19
N ALA A 353 -16.48 -18.97 5.60
CA ALA A 353 -17.60 -19.30 4.74
C ALA A 353 -18.56 -18.11 4.54
N PRO A 354 -19.27 -18.05 3.40
CA PRO A 354 -19.16 -18.95 2.26
C PRO A 354 -17.89 -18.74 1.43
N GLU A 355 -17.55 -19.75 0.61
CA GLU A 355 -16.39 -19.64 -0.29
C GLU A 355 -16.61 -18.52 -1.33
N GLU A 356 -15.61 -17.64 -1.45
CA GLU A 356 -15.63 -16.55 -2.42
C GLU A 356 -15.49 -17.08 -3.86
N PRO A 357 -16.19 -16.50 -4.85
CA PRO A 357 -16.18 -16.97 -6.23
C PRO A 357 -14.95 -16.48 -7.01
N ILE A 358 -13.74 -16.74 -6.49
CA ILE A 358 -12.47 -16.18 -6.99
C ILE A 358 -12.22 -16.57 -8.45
N ARG A 359 -12.45 -17.83 -8.82
CA ARG A 359 -12.23 -18.28 -10.20
C ARG A 359 -13.22 -17.63 -11.17
N GLY A 360 -14.47 -17.49 -10.76
CA GLY A 360 -15.49 -16.78 -11.54
C GLY A 360 -15.13 -15.31 -11.72
N LEU A 361 -14.78 -14.62 -10.65
CA LEU A 361 -14.35 -13.20 -10.67
C LEU A 361 -13.19 -12.94 -11.65
N LEU A 362 -12.22 -13.85 -11.73
CA LEU A 362 -11.04 -13.71 -12.57
C LEU A 362 -11.18 -14.41 -13.95
N SER A 363 -12.32 -15.03 -14.28
CA SER A 363 -12.50 -15.66 -15.58
C SER A 363 -12.60 -14.64 -16.70
N LYS A 364 -12.07 -15.00 -17.88
CA LYS A 364 -12.15 -14.13 -19.07
C LYS A 364 -13.58 -14.04 -19.60
N GLU A 365 -14.37 -15.09 -19.43
CA GLU A 365 -15.78 -15.15 -19.80
C GLU A 365 -16.62 -14.17 -18.98
N TYR A 366 -16.42 -14.12 -17.66
CA TYR A 366 -17.07 -13.14 -16.80
C TYR A 366 -16.65 -11.72 -17.17
N ALA A 367 -15.38 -11.51 -17.40
CA ALA A 367 -14.84 -10.21 -17.82
C ALA A 367 -15.42 -9.73 -19.15
N LEU A 368 -15.60 -10.65 -20.13
CA LEU A 368 -16.26 -10.35 -21.40
C LEU A 368 -17.73 -9.94 -21.18
N GLU A 369 -18.45 -10.61 -20.28
CA GLU A 369 -19.83 -10.21 -19.96
C GLU A 369 -19.89 -8.86 -19.27
N ARG A 370 -18.97 -8.59 -18.34
CA ARG A 370 -18.85 -7.28 -17.68
C ARG A 370 -18.49 -6.17 -18.69
N SER A 371 -17.63 -6.43 -19.66
CA SER A 371 -17.23 -5.45 -20.69
C SER A 371 -18.40 -4.94 -21.53
N LYS A 372 -19.42 -5.77 -21.79
CA LYS A 372 -20.63 -5.39 -22.54
C LYS A 372 -21.50 -4.35 -21.79
N GLN A 373 -21.30 -4.19 -20.50
CA GLN A 373 -22.02 -3.21 -19.68
C GLN A 373 -21.41 -1.80 -19.78
N ILE A 374 -20.24 -1.66 -20.39
CA ILE A 374 -19.60 -0.37 -20.62
C ILE A 374 -20.32 0.34 -21.74
N ASN A 375 -21.06 1.42 -21.38
CA ASN A 375 -21.70 2.27 -22.38
C ASN A 375 -20.65 3.26 -22.94
N PRO A 376 -20.44 3.34 -24.25
CA PRO A 376 -19.39 4.20 -24.82
C PRO A 376 -19.67 5.71 -24.69
N ASP A 377 -20.92 6.12 -24.47
CA ASP A 377 -21.38 7.49 -24.56
C ASP A 377 -21.75 8.11 -23.20
N MET A 378 -22.07 7.27 -22.21
CA MET A 378 -22.61 7.72 -20.93
C MET A 378 -22.03 6.95 -19.75
N ASN A 379 -21.69 7.66 -18.67
CA ASN A 379 -21.32 7.06 -17.41
C ASN A 379 -22.46 6.26 -16.78
N ASN A 380 -22.12 5.17 -16.10
CA ASN A 380 -23.05 4.40 -15.29
C ASN A 380 -22.78 4.63 -13.77
N PRO A 381 -23.41 5.64 -13.14
CA PRO A 381 -23.25 5.88 -11.70
C PRO A 381 -23.90 4.83 -10.81
N LYS A 382 -24.62 3.87 -11.39
CA LYS A 382 -25.30 2.76 -10.71
C LYS A 382 -24.67 1.41 -11.01
N ALA A 383 -23.36 1.38 -11.38
CA ALA A 383 -22.65 0.12 -11.56
C ALA A 383 -22.81 -0.75 -10.32
N ALA A 384 -23.26 -1.99 -10.53
CA ALA A 384 -23.57 -2.96 -9.48
C ALA A 384 -22.67 -4.20 -9.62
N PRO A 385 -22.47 -4.98 -8.54
CA PRO A 385 -21.78 -6.26 -8.62
C PRO A 385 -22.50 -7.20 -9.61
N GLY A 386 -21.72 -8.02 -10.29
CA GLY A 386 -22.25 -9.10 -11.13
C GLY A 386 -22.40 -10.40 -10.35
N ASP A 387 -22.77 -11.48 -11.02
CA ASP A 387 -22.78 -12.82 -10.43
C ASP A 387 -21.69 -13.70 -11.05
N PRO A 388 -20.54 -13.88 -10.38
CA PRO A 388 -19.43 -14.68 -10.89
C PRO A 388 -19.58 -16.18 -10.61
N TYR A 389 -20.47 -16.63 -9.71
CA TYR A 389 -20.60 -18.04 -9.33
C TYR A 389 -20.92 -18.99 -10.50
N PRO A 390 -21.79 -18.64 -11.47
CA PRO A 390 -22.05 -19.51 -12.63
C PRO A 390 -20.80 -19.82 -13.47
N TYR A 391 -19.82 -18.92 -13.49
CA TYR A 391 -18.56 -19.07 -14.24
C TYR A 391 -17.58 -20.05 -13.57
N GLU A 392 -17.90 -20.53 -12.39
CA GLU A 392 -17.17 -21.65 -11.75
C GLU A 392 -18.09 -22.85 -11.43
N GLY A 393 -19.31 -22.87 -12.02
CA GLY A 393 -20.26 -23.97 -11.90
C GLY A 393 -20.95 -24.08 -10.54
N LYS A 394 -21.05 -22.95 -9.81
CA LYS A 394 -21.70 -22.86 -8.49
C LYS A 394 -22.93 -21.96 -8.51
N GLU A 395 -23.77 -22.10 -7.50
CA GLU A 395 -24.87 -21.16 -7.24
C GLU A 395 -24.42 -20.10 -6.22
N ASN A 396 -24.88 -18.87 -6.43
CA ASN A 396 -24.60 -17.77 -5.52
C ASN A 396 -25.44 -17.90 -4.25
N PRO A 397 -24.82 -18.08 -3.07
CA PRO A 397 -25.56 -18.20 -1.80
C PRO A 397 -26.25 -16.90 -1.39
N TYR A 398 -25.82 -15.77 -1.94
CA TYR A 398 -26.38 -14.44 -1.69
C TYR A 398 -27.16 -13.87 -2.89
N LYS A 399 -27.74 -14.73 -3.76
CA LYS A 399 -28.45 -14.29 -4.97
C LYS A 399 -29.57 -13.28 -4.68
N GLY A 400 -30.32 -13.46 -3.59
CA GLY A 400 -31.39 -12.53 -3.18
C GLY A 400 -30.83 -11.18 -2.74
N LEU A 401 -29.73 -11.17 -1.98
CA LEU A 401 -29.05 -9.96 -1.55
C LEU A 401 -28.44 -9.22 -2.75
N LEU A 402 -27.82 -9.94 -3.69
CA LEU A 402 -27.25 -9.38 -4.91
C LEU A 402 -28.32 -8.64 -5.74
N GLN A 403 -29.50 -9.21 -5.87
CA GLN A 403 -30.62 -8.58 -6.61
C GLN A 403 -31.13 -7.30 -5.95
N SER A 404 -31.05 -7.21 -4.62
CA SER A 404 -31.46 -6.02 -3.86
C SER A 404 -30.30 -5.06 -3.59
N TRP A 405 -29.06 -5.42 -4.01
CA TRP A 405 -27.89 -4.60 -3.79
C TRP A 405 -28.03 -3.19 -4.35
N GLY A 406 -27.68 -2.20 -3.57
CA GLY A 406 -27.83 -0.79 -3.96
C GLY A 406 -29.17 -0.16 -3.60
N ASN A 407 -30.23 -0.94 -3.36
CA ASN A 407 -31.49 -0.41 -2.84
C ASN A 407 -31.42 -0.16 -1.32
N ALA A 408 -30.59 -0.91 -0.60
CA ALA A 408 -30.41 -0.83 0.85
C ALA A 408 -29.26 0.11 1.27
N GLN A 409 -28.46 0.61 0.33
CA GLN A 409 -27.24 1.34 0.66
C GLN A 409 -27.45 2.85 0.50
N SER A 410 -27.67 3.52 1.62
CA SER A 410 -27.86 4.97 1.72
C SER A 410 -26.55 5.77 1.97
N GLN A 411 -25.37 5.14 1.87
CA GLN A 411 -24.10 5.75 2.23
C GLN A 411 -23.52 6.54 1.06
N LEU A 412 -24.24 7.58 0.68
CA LEU A 412 -23.82 8.49 -0.37
C LEU A 412 -23.25 9.76 0.26
N TYR A 413 -21.98 10.01 0.02
CA TYR A 413 -21.36 11.28 0.37
C TYR A 413 -21.86 12.38 -0.56
N LYS A 414 -22.23 13.52 0.03
CA LYS A 414 -22.64 14.72 -0.72
C LYS A 414 -21.63 15.83 -0.46
N PRO A 415 -20.75 16.12 -1.43
CA PRO A 415 -19.80 17.23 -1.31
C PRO A 415 -20.50 18.58 -1.10
N GLY A 416 -19.82 19.50 -0.41
CA GLY A 416 -20.30 20.88 -0.22
C GLY A 416 -19.98 21.47 1.14
N ASN A 417 -19.41 20.70 2.05
CA ASN A 417 -18.84 21.20 3.30
C ASN A 417 -17.31 21.01 3.24
N PRO A 418 -16.50 22.09 3.13
CA PRO A 418 -15.06 21.96 2.91
C PRO A 418 -14.32 21.09 3.93
N ALA A 419 -14.66 21.15 5.21
CA ALA A 419 -14.02 20.34 6.26
C ALA A 419 -14.38 18.85 6.14
N ALA A 420 -15.67 18.55 5.89
CA ALA A 420 -16.13 17.17 5.69
C ALA A 420 -15.62 16.61 4.35
N ASP A 421 -15.51 17.46 3.32
CA ASP A 421 -14.94 17.08 2.02
C ASP A 421 -13.45 16.70 2.18
N GLU A 422 -12.67 17.49 2.92
CA GLU A 422 -11.26 17.19 3.21
C GLU A 422 -11.13 15.86 3.96
N GLU A 423 -11.94 15.61 4.97
CA GLU A 423 -11.96 14.35 5.72
C GLU A 423 -12.34 13.16 4.84
N PHE A 424 -13.38 13.28 4.03
CA PHE A 424 -13.80 12.25 3.08
C PHE A 424 -12.67 11.91 2.09
N TYR A 425 -12.02 12.91 1.49
CA TYR A 425 -10.90 12.69 0.57
C TYR A 425 -9.68 12.09 1.26
N ALA A 426 -9.41 12.49 2.51
CA ALA A 426 -8.31 11.95 3.31
C ALA A 426 -8.46 10.43 3.53
N ARG A 427 -9.68 9.91 3.68
CA ARG A 427 -9.95 8.47 3.83
C ARG A 427 -9.49 7.65 2.62
N PHE A 428 -9.65 8.15 1.38
CA PHE A 428 -9.12 7.50 0.18
C PHE A 428 -7.60 7.42 0.15
N GLN A 429 -6.93 8.32 0.86
CA GLN A 429 -5.47 8.47 0.90
C GLN A 429 -4.85 7.97 2.21
N ALA A 430 -5.64 7.39 3.12
CA ALA A 430 -5.18 6.99 4.43
C ALA A 430 -4.18 5.83 4.39
N GLY A 431 -3.09 5.98 5.13
CA GLY A 431 -2.15 4.90 5.45
C GLY A 431 -1.17 4.53 4.34
N THR A 432 -0.39 3.50 4.62
CA THR A 432 0.47 2.74 3.70
C THR A 432 1.73 3.45 3.23
N THR A 433 2.86 2.73 3.33
CA THR A 433 4.08 2.99 2.55
C THR A 433 4.35 1.82 1.60
N THR A 434 5.46 1.88 0.88
CA THR A 434 5.89 0.82 -0.02
C THR A 434 7.34 0.41 0.27
N VAL A 435 7.66 -0.85 0.04
CA VAL A 435 9.03 -1.38 0.06
C VAL A 435 9.23 -2.23 -1.18
N GLU A 436 10.12 -1.79 -2.07
CA GLU A 436 10.49 -2.48 -3.29
C GLU A 436 11.97 -2.81 -3.26
N ALA A 437 12.33 -4.07 -3.44
CA ALA A 437 13.72 -4.50 -3.53
C ALA A 437 13.94 -5.57 -4.61
N ALA A 438 15.09 -5.49 -5.27
CA ALA A 438 15.55 -6.49 -6.22
C ALA A 438 17.06 -6.65 -6.14
N ASP A 439 17.57 -7.86 -6.42
CA ASP A 439 18.99 -8.15 -6.48
C ASP A 439 19.39 -8.91 -7.76
N LYS A 440 20.69 -8.96 -8.01
CA LYS A 440 21.29 -9.65 -9.18
C LYS A 440 21.13 -11.16 -9.12
N GLU A 441 20.88 -11.74 -7.96
CA GLU A 441 20.58 -13.16 -7.77
C GLU A 441 19.15 -13.50 -8.23
N GLY A 442 18.33 -12.46 -8.52
CA GLY A 442 16.98 -12.55 -9.07
C GLY A 442 15.87 -12.54 -8.03
N TRP A 443 16.15 -12.32 -6.76
CA TRP A 443 15.10 -12.08 -5.78
C TRP A 443 14.42 -10.74 -6.03
N VAL A 444 13.09 -10.73 -5.94
CA VAL A 444 12.27 -9.53 -6.06
C VAL A 444 11.24 -9.52 -4.95
N VAL A 445 11.11 -8.40 -4.28
CA VAL A 445 10.17 -8.23 -3.16
C VAL A 445 9.40 -6.94 -3.33
N SER A 446 8.07 -7.03 -3.26
CA SER A 446 7.14 -5.91 -3.21
C SER A 446 6.30 -6.01 -1.95
N ILE A 447 6.30 -4.97 -1.13
CA ILE A 447 5.54 -4.90 0.13
C ILE A 447 4.73 -3.59 0.18
N THR A 448 3.48 -3.68 0.64
CA THR A 448 2.66 -2.51 1.00
C THR A 448 2.28 -2.57 2.47
N PRO A 449 3.21 -2.33 3.40
CA PRO A 449 2.93 -2.43 4.83
C PRO A 449 2.12 -1.22 5.30
N SER A 450 1.33 -1.39 6.36
CA SER A 450 0.45 -0.32 6.85
C SER A 450 0.01 -0.59 8.30
N GLY A 451 -0.93 0.22 8.79
CA GLY A 451 -1.52 0.07 10.12
C GLY A 451 -0.68 0.64 11.26
N GLY A 452 -1.33 1.18 12.25
CA GLY A 452 -0.66 1.85 13.37
C GLY A 452 -0.06 3.20 12.99
N TRP A 453 -0.62 3.88 11.97
CA TRP A 453 -0.19 5.23 11.59
C TRP A 453 -0.58 6.28 12.63
N VAL A 454 0.17 7.37 12.67
CA VAL A 454 -0.07 8.51 13.59
C VAL A 454 -1.38 9.24 13.23
N PRO A 455 -2.26 9.52 14.24
CA PRO A 455 -2.13 9.23 15.67
C PRO A 455 -2.38 7.76 16.00
N ALA A 456 -1.40 7.09 16.61
CA ALA A 456 -1.45 5.67 16.95
C ALA A 456 -1.59 5.47 18.46
N CYS A 457 -2.41 4.51 18.89
CA CYS A 457 -2.48 4.06 20.27
C CYS A 457 -1.36 3.05 20.53
N ILE A 458 -0.40 3.39 21.41
CA ILE A 458 0.73 2.51 21.75
C ILE A 458 0.31 1.52 22.85
N ALA A 459 0.66 0.26 22.68
CA ALA A 459 0.34 -0.82 23.61
C ALA A 459 1.36 -0.92 24.76
N GLY A 460 1.07 -0.31 25.90
CA GLY A 460 1.93 -0.37 27.08
C GLY A 460 3.33 0.20 26.82
N ASN A 461 4.32 -0.31 27.55
CA ASN A 461 5.72 0.09 27.41
C ASN A 461 6.45 -0.72 26.29
N THR A 462 5.74 -1.14 25.27
CA THR A 462 6.35 -1.85 24.12
C THR A 462 6.88 -0.91 23.04
N GLY A 463 6.41 0.33 22.99
CA GLY A 463 6.64 1.24 21.87
C GLY A 463 5.93 0.83 20.57
N VAL A 464 5.09 -0.21 20.61
CA VAL A 464 4.39 -0.76 19.45
C VAL A 464 3.03 -0.07 19.30
N GLY A 465 2.85 0.70 18.24
CA GLY A 465 1.56 1.31 17.90
C GLY A 465 0.59 0.24 17.38
N MET A 466 -0.63 0.20 17.93
CA MET A 466 -1.66 -0.76 17.51
C MET A 466 -2.23 -0.40 16.14
N SER A 467 -2.63 -1.41 15.39
CA SER A 467 -3.30 -1.28 14.09
C SER A 467 -4.66 -0.58 14.19
N GLN A 468 -5.14 0.02 13.10
CA GLN A 468 -6.49 0.61 13.00
C GLN A 468 -7.38 -0.17 12.01
N ARG A 469 -7.12 -1.45 11.78
CA ARG A 469 -7.78 -2.21 10.69
C ARG A 469 -9.17 -2.73 11.01
N MET A 470 -9.64 -2.70 12.26
CA MET A 470 -11.03 -3.06 12.58
C MET A 470 -12.04 -2.22 11.78
N GLN A 471 -11.75 -0.94 11.53
CA GLN A 471 -12.62 -0.04 10.76
C GLN A 471 -12.87 -0.50 9.31
N SER A 472 -12.08 -1.44 8.79
CA SER A 472 -12.30 -1.99 7.45
C SER A 472 -13.36 -3.10 7.40
N PHE A 473 -13.85 -3.57 8.54
CA PHE A 473 -14.99 -4.47 8.63
C PHE A 473 -16.32 -3.72 8.55
N VAL A 474 -17.36 -4.44 8.14
CA VAL A 474 -18.75 -4.02 8.30
C VAL A 474 -19.41 -4.80 9.45
N LEU A 475 -20.54 -4.31 9.97
CA LEU A 475 -21.33 -4.98 11.01
C LEU A 475 -22.58 -5.67 10.45
N ASP A 476 -23.07 -5.23 9.27
CA ASP A 476 -24.26 -5.75 8.61
C ASP A 476 -23.86 -6.50 7.31
N GLU A 477 -24.30 -7.76 7.18
CA GLU A 477 -24.09 -8.57 5.98
C GLU A 477 -24.70 -7.97 4.71
N LYS A 478 -25.71 -7.09 4.85
CA LYS A 478 -26.30 -6.38 3.72
C LYS A 478 -25.35 -5.39 3.06
N GLU A 479 -24.30 -4.96 3.77
CA GLU A 479 -23.28 -4.06 3.22
C GLU A 479 -22.18 -4.82 2.50
N ASN A 480 -21.69 -5.91 3.09
CA ASN A 480 -20.74 -6.84 2.48
C ASN A 480 -20.79 -8.18 3.24
N PRO A 481 -21.43 -9.22 2.71
CA PRO A 481 -21.61 -10.49 3.43
C PRO A 481 -20.30 -11.25 3.67
N PHE A 482 -19.24 -10.94 2.91
CA PHE A 482 -17.93 -11.57 3.06
C PHE A 482 -17.01 -10.84 4.04
N ASN A 483 -17.32 -9.60 4.43
CA ASN A 483 -16.45 -8.78 5.28
C ASN A 483 -17.11 -8.37 6.61
N VAL A 484 -18.13 -9.06 7.06
CA VAL A 484 -18.67 -8.86 8.42
C VAL A 484 -17.64 -9.27 9.45
N VAL A 485 -17.47 -8.45 10.51
CA VAL A 485 -16.53 -8.74 11.59
C VAL A 485 -16.85 -10.07 12.28
N ALA A 486 -15.83 -10.87 12.53
CA ALA A 486 -15.93 -12.10 13.31
C ALA A 486 -14.60 -12.39 14.01
N PRO A 487 -14.61 -12.99 15.21
CA PRO A 487 -13.39 -13.40 15.91
C PRO A 487 -12.47 -14.25 15.03
N GLY A 488 -11.19 -13.89 14.97
CA GLY A 488 -10.19 -14.60 14.18
C GLY A 488 -10.19 -14.30 12.68
N LYS A 489 -11.13 -13.48 12.19
CA LYS A 489 -11.24 -13.07 10.79
C LYS A 489 -10.30 -11.91 10.48
N ARG A 490 -9.72 -11.90 9.27
CA ARG A 490 -8.98 -10.78 8.70
C ARG A 490 -9.94 -9.79 8.04
N PRO A 491 -9.80 -8.48 8.24
CA PRO A 491 -10.59 -7.49 7.49
C PRO A 491 -10.14 -7.45 6.02
N ARG A 492 -11.04 -7.09 5.11
CA ARG A 492 -10.65 -6.73 3.75
C ARG A 492 -9.91 -5.39 3.76
N VAL A 493 -8.67 -5.37 3.26
CA VAL A 493 -7.79 -4.19 3.27
C VAL A 493 -7.48 -3.67 1.87
N THR A 494 -7.00 -2.43 1.81
CA THR A 494 -6.65 -1.76 0.54
C THR A 494 -5.26 -2.11 0.02
N LEU A 495 -4.48 -2.87 0.76
CA LEU A 495 -3.03 -3.08 0.60
C LEU A 495 -2.72 -4.07 -0.52
N THR A 496 -1.94 -3.67 -1.51
CA THR A 496 -1.86 -4.40 -2.76
C THR A 496 -0.50 -4.31 -3.44
N PRO A 497 0.53 -5.01 -2.92
CA PRO A 497 1.79 -5.17 -3.63
C PRO A 497 1.54 -5.87 -4.97
N SER A 498 2.42 -5.63 -5.94
CA SER A 498 2.25 -6.12 -7.30
C SER A 498 3.56 -6.63 -7.87
N LEU A 499 3.51 -7.79 -8.51
CA LEU A 499 4.58 -8.29 -9.36
C LEU A 499 4.04 -8.62 -10.74
N ALA A 500 4.83 -8.39 -11.78
CA ALA A 500 4.52 -8.85 -13.11
C ALA A 500 5.70 -9.65 -13.68
N LEU A 501 5.38 -10.78 -14.32
CA LEU A 501 6.36 -11.60 -15.02
C LEU A 501 6.06 -11.57 -16.53
N LYS A 502 7.12 -11.56 -17.32
CA LYS A 502 7.04 -11.76 -18.78
C LYS A 502 7.95 -12.90 -19.18
N ASP A 503 7.42 -13.85 -19.92
CA ASP A 503 8.16 -15.07 -20.29
C ASP A 503 8.76 -15.80 -19.07
N GLY A 504 8.04 -15.82 -17.95
CA GLY A 504 8.43 -16.45 -16.69
C GLY A 504 9.55 -15.73 -15.91
N LYS A 505 9.95 -14.53 -16.31
CA LYS A 505 10.97 -13.70 -15.66
C LYS A 505 10.36 -12.45 -15.07
N PRO A 506 10.88 -11.92 -13.94
CA PRO A 506 10.47 -10.63 -13.40
C PRO A 506 10.49 -9.56 -14.50
N PHE A 507 9.38 -8.86 -14.66
CA PHE A 507 9.24 -7.74 -15.58
C PHE A 507 9.10 -6.43 -14.82
N LEU A 508 8.26 -6.42 -13.77
CA LEU A 508 7.95 -5.24 -13.00
C LEU A 508 7.59 -5.61 -11.56
N SER A 509 8.16 -4.90 -10.59
CA SER A 509 7.72 -4.82 -9.20
C SER A 509 7.16 -3.44 -8.96
N PHE A 510 5.96 -3.29 -8.40
CA PHE A 510 5.33 -1.99 -8.26
C PHE A 510 4.28 -1.97 -7.15
N ALA A 511 4.32 -0.89 -6.38
CA ALA A 511 3.40 -0.67 -5.28
C ALA A 511 3.06 0.82 -5.12
N LYS A 512 1.97 1.10 -4.42
CA LYS A 512 1.48 2.46 -4.17
C LYS A 512 1.10 2.63 -2.71
N GLN A 513 1.43 3.79 -2.16
CA GLN A 513 0.91 4.27 -0.89
C GLN A 513 -0.58 4.63 -0.98
N ALA A 514 -1.20 4.97 0.12
CA ALA A 514 -2.59 5.38 0.30
C ALA A 514 -3.61 4.23 0.43
N GLY A 515 -4.89 4.55 0.39
CA GLY A 515 -6.02 3.65 0.62
C GLY A 515 -6.65 3.09 -0.65
N ASP A 516 -7.93 3.38 -0.88
CA ASP A 516 -8.72 2.86 -2.01
C ASP A 516 -8.24 3.30 -3.40
N GLU A 517 -7.32 4.26 -3.46
CA GLU A 517 -6.68 4.68 -4.71
C GLU A 517 -5.62 3.69 -5.24
N GLN A 518 -5.15 2.72 -4.43
CA GLN A 518 -4.00 1.90 -4.80
C GLN A 518 -4.17 1.22 -6.15
N ASP A 519 -5.15 0.34 -6.32
CA ASP A 519 -5.31 -0.41 -7.56
C ASP A 519 -5.75 0.45 -8.75
N GLN A 520 -6.39 1.59 -8.50
CA GLN A 520 -6.73 2.54 -9.56
C GLN A 520 -5.49 3.14 -10.23
N LEU A 521 -4.52 3.54 -9.42
CA LEU A 521 -3.31 4.19 -9.92
C LEU A 521 -2.25 3.17 -10.36
N LEU A 522 -2.17 2.01 -9.70
CA LEU A 522 -1.31 0.90 -10.13
C LEU A 522 -1.75 0.37 -11.51
N LEU A 523 -3.05 0.29 -11.77
CA LEU A 523 -3.58 -0.05 -13.09
C LEU A 523 -3.11 0.94 -14.16
N GLN A 524 -3.28 2.24 -13.91
CA GLN A 524 -2.90 3.29 -14.86
C GLN A 524 -1.38 3.34 -15.06
N PHE A 525 -0.59 3.20 -13.99
CA PHE A 525 0.86 3.08 -14.06
C PHE A 525 1.28 1.89 -14.95
N PHE A 526 0.71 0.71 -14.71
CA PHE A 526 0.99 -0.48 -15.50
C PHE A 526 0.64 -0.29 -16.98
N LEU A 527 -0.53 0.25 -17.28
CA LEU A 527 -0.97 0.52 -18.66
C LEU A 527 -0.11 1.60 -19.33
N ASN A 528 0.37 2.61 -18.60
CA ASN A 528 1.28 3.63 -19.12
C ASN A 528 2.58 2.99 -19.65
N MET A 529 3.12 1.98 -18.96
CA MET A 529 4.30 1.26 -19.43
C MET A 529 3.98 0.29 -20.57
N VAL A 530 2.91 -0.49 -20.45
CA VAL A 530 2.63 -1.61 -21.36
C VAL A 530 1.96 -1.15 -22.66
N GLU A 531 1.03 -0.19 -22.60
CA GLU A 531 0.29 0.29 -23.76
C GLU A 531 0.96 1.51 -24.42
N PHE A 532 1.56 2.39 -23.61
CA PHE A 532 2.09 3.66 -24.09
C PHE A 532 3.63 3.75 -24.07
N ASN A 533 4.31 2.68 -23.67
CA ASN A 533 5.78 2.57 -23.66
C ASN A 533 6.48 3.67 -22.86
N MET A 534 5.86 4.18 -21.80
CA MET A 534 6.51 5.10 -20.88
C MET A 534 7.62 4.38 -20.10
N THR A 535 8.70 5.07 -19.82
CA THR A 535 9.72 4.59 -18.86
C THR A 535 9.11 4.48 -17.47
N VAL A 536 9.74 3.73 -16.58
CA VAL A 536 9.22 3.53 -15.22
C VAL A 536 9.04 4.85 -14.45
N GLN A 537 9.96 5.81 -14.61
CA GLN A 537 9.85 7.12 -13.94
C GLN A 537 8.78 8.00 -14.59
N GLU A 538 8.68 8.02 -15.93
CA GLU A 538 7.60 8.72 -16.61
C GLU A 538 6.23 8.19 -16.19
N ALA A 539 6.06 6.87 -16.15
CA ALA A 539 4.81 6.24 -15.71
C ALA A 539 4.47 6.55 -14.24
N THR A 540 5.49 6.67 -13.37
CA THR A 540 5.34 7.04 -11.95
C THR A 540 4.83 8.48 -11.80
N GLU A 541 5.29 9.41 -12.62
CA GLU A 541 4.94 10.83 -12.55
C GLU A 541 3.78 11.22 -13.47
N ALA A 542 3.32 10.31 -14.34
CA ALA A 542 2.25 10.58 -15.28
C ALA A 542 0.94 10.96 -14.58
N PRO A 543 0.22 11.99 -15.05
CA PRO A 543 -1.09 12.33 -14.53
C PRO A 543 -2.06 11.16 -14.64
N SER A 544 -2.75 10.87 -13.55
CA SER A 544 -3.79 9.86 -13.46
C SER A 544 -5.15 10.50 -13.19
N PHE A 545 -6.19 9.72 -13.22
CA PHE A 545 -7.51 10.11 -12.73
C PHE A 545 -7.95 9.11 -11.65
N LYS A 546 -8.95 9.48 -10.85
CA LYS A 546 -9.43 8.66 -9.73
C LYS A 546 -10.94 8.59 -9.75
N THR A 547 -11.49 7.40 -9.50
CA THR A 547 -12.93 7.24 -9.24
C THR A 547 -13.22 7.26 -7.74
N GLN A 548 -14.37 7.80 -7.37
CA GLN A 548 -14.90 7.79 -6.00
C GLN A 548 -16.24 7.02 -5.94
N GLN A 549 -16.52 6.23 -6.97
CA GLN A 549 -17.78 5.49 -7.08
C GLN A 549 -17.81 4.20 -6.26
N MET A 550 -16.63 3.69 -5.79
CA MET A 550 -16.59 2.58 -4.84
C MET A 550 -16.78 3.07 -3.40
N TYR A 551 -17.22 2.17 -2.50
CA TYR A 551 -17.24 2.45 -1.07
C TYR A 551 -15.84 2.60 -0.50
N THR A 552 -15.61 3.65 0.33
CA THR A 552 -14.36 3.76 1.08
C THR A 552 -14.18 2.56 1.99
N SER A 553 -12.93 2.13 2.18
CA SER A 553 -12.58 1.04 3.10
C SER A 553 -12.44 1.50 4.56
N PHE A 554 -12.66 2.78 4.81
CA PHE A 554 -12.43 3.45 6.10
C PHE A 554 -13.59 4.35 6.47
N GLY A 555 -13.75 4.60 7.78
CA GLY A 555 -14.76 5.51 8.31
C GLY A 555 -16.18 5.03 8.05
N GLU A 556 -17.01 5.89 7.48
CA GLU A 556 -18.43 5.64 7.24
C GLU A 556 -18.73 4.81 5.99
N HIS A 557 -17.72 4.29 5.30
CA HIS A 557 -17.88 3.49 4.06
C HIS A 557 -18.76 4.17 2.99
N GLU A 558 -18.49 5.45 2.71
CA GLU A 558 -19.26 6.27 1.78
C GLU A 558 -18.71 6.24 0.36
N LYS A 559 -19.52 6.64 -0.63
CA LYS A 559 -19.11 6.81 -2.04
C LYS A 559 -19.74 8.02 -2.69
N ILE A 560 -19.17 8.49 -3.81
CA ILE A 560 -19.76 9.51 -4.68
C ILE A 560 -20.11 8.86 -6.02
N PRO A 561 -21.40 8.62 -6.33
CA PRO A 561 -21.81 8.08 -7.63
C PRO A 561 -21.36 9.00 -8.78
N GLY A 562 -20.68 8.42 -9.76
CA GLY A 562 -20.12 9.16 -10.88
C GLY A 562 -18.95 10.08 -10.54
N GLY A 563 -18.43 10.02 -9.29
CA GLY A 563 -17.32 10.86 -8.83
C GLY A 563 -16.04 10.58 -9.60
N LEU A 564 -15.48 11.61 -10.24
CA LEU A 564 -14.26 11.55 -11.06
C LEU A 564 -13.33 12.70 -10.69
N ILE A 565 -12.15 12.39 -10.19
CA ILE A 565 -11.09 13.37 -9.93
C ILE A 565 -10.17 13.42 -11.15
N LEU A 566 -9.99 14.60 -11.71
CA LEU A 566 -9.10 14.89 -12.83
C LEU A 566 -7.97 15.83 -12.43
N ASN A 567 -6.85 15.76 -13.19
CA ASN A 567 -5.81 16.76 -13.09
C ASN A 567 -6.34 18.13 -13.59
N SER A 568 -6.01 19.21 -12.85
CA SER A 568 -6.43 20.59 -13.17
C SER A 568 -5.92 21.05 -14.54
N ALA A 569 -4.84 20.46 -15.06
CA ALA A 569 -4.29 20.76 -16.38
C ALA A 569 -5.02 20.06 -17.54
N MET A 570 -6.00 19.19 -17.24
CA MET A 570 -6.80 18.51 -18.28
C MET A 570 -7.44 19.53 -19.23
N PRO A 571 -7.36 19.33 -20.57
CA PRO A 571 -7.93 20.26 -21.53
C PRO A 571 -9.41 20.56 -21.32
N PRO A 572 -9.87 21.83 -21.49
CA PRO A 572 -11.26 22.20 -21.24
C PRO A 572 -12.29 21.44 -22.08
N TRP A 573 -11.95 21.03 -23.30
CA TRP A 573 -12.85 20.25 -24.15
C TRP A 573 -13.07 18.83 -23.60
N SER A 574 -12.01 18.15 -23.10
CA SER A 574 -12.14 16.84 -22.47
C SER A 574 -12.98 16.91 -21.18
N ARG A 575 -12.79 17.96 -20.37
CA ARG A 575 -13.61 18.18 -19.16
C ARG A 575 -15.09 18.35 -19.52
N LYS A 576 -15.41 19.16 -20.54
CA LYS A 576 -16.79 19.38 -21.00
C LYS A 576 -17.41 18.11 -21.55
N GLU A 577 -16.65 17.31 -22.28
CA GLU A 577 -17.10 16.03 -22.83
C GLU A 577 -17.43 15.04 -21.71
N LEU A 578 -16.51 14.83 -20.76
CA LEU A 578 -16.75 13.98 -19.59
C LEU A 578 -17.96 14.46 -18.76
N ALA A 579 -18.12 15.77 -18.57
CA ALA A 579 -19.28 16.30 -17.87
C ALA A 579 -20.59 15.98 -18.59
N ARG A 580 -20.62 16.06 -19.95
CA ARG A 580 -21.80 15.64 -20.75
C ARG A 580 -22.10 14.15 -20.64
N MET A 581 -21.08 13.32 -20.43
CA MET A 581 -21.22 11.89 -20.22
C MET A 581 -21.77 11.55 -18.82
N GLY A 582 -22.03 12.54 -17.97
CA GLY A 582 -22.67 12.36 -16.65
C GLY A 582 -21.70 12.12 -15.50
N TYR A 583 -20.44 12.55 -15.62
CA TYR A 583 -19.48 12.51 -14.51
C TYR A 583 -19.65 13.67 -13.54
N ASN A 584 -19.50 13.37 -12.25
CA ASN A 584 -19.39 14.35 -11.18
C ASN A 584 -17.91 14.67 -10.97
N ILE A 585 -17.43 15.75 -11.61
CA ILE A 585 -15.98 16.01 -11.75
C ILE A 585 -15.50 16.96 -10.66
N SER A 586 -14.41 16.58 -10.00
CA SER A 586 -13.57 17.44 -9.18
C SER A 586 -12.13 17.48 -9.73
N TYR A 587 -11.32 18.45 -9.27
CA TYR A 587 -9.99 18.69 -9.81
C TYR A 587 -8.94 18.70 -8.71
N GLN A 588 -7.75 18.18 -9.03
CA GLN A 588 -6.55 18.26 -8.21
C GLN A 588 -5.37 18.68 -9.09
N ASP A 589 -4.48 19.53 -8.57
CA ASP A 589 -3.28 19.96 -9.29
C ASP A 589 -2.28 18.83 -9.48
N ARG A 590 -2.33 17.84 -8.60
CA ARG A 590 -1.48 16.66 -8.64
C ARG A 590 -2.31 15.39 -8.51
N THR A 591 -2.29 14.57 -9.55
CA THR A 591 -3.04 13.31 -9.61
C THR A 591 -2.14 12.09 -9.83
N SER A 592 -0.84 12.29 -10.14
CA SER A 592 0.15 11.20 -10.22
C SER A 592 0.44 10.58 -8.85
N GLY A 593 0.98 9.37 -8.84
CA GLY A 593 1.58 8.71 -7.67
C GLY A 593 0.75 8.71 -6.37
N PRO A 594 1.38 8.43 -5.23
CA PRO A 594 2.74 7.91 -5.06
C PRO A 594 2.86 6.44 -5.48
N VAL A 595 3.65 6.16 -6.49
CA VAL A 595 3.99 4.81 -6.96
C VAL A 595 5.50 4.65 -6.92
N ASN A 596 5.96 3.53 -6.38
CA ASN A 596 7.36 3.10 -6.41
C ASN A 596 7.45 1.78 -7.19
N ALA A 597 8.44 1.65 -8.07
CA ALA A 597 8.53 0.49 -8.95
C ALA A 597 9.97 0.18 -9.37
N ILE A 598 10.21 -1.10 -9.70
CA ILE A 598 11.46 -1.59 -10.31
C ILE A 598 11.11 -2.32 -11.59
N TRP A 599 11.62 -1.83 -12.72
CA TRP A 599 11.53 -2.48 -14.02
C TRP A 599 12.83 -3.22 -14.35
N PHE A 600 12.73 -4.40 -14.96
CA PHE A 600 13.84 -5.29 -15.28
C PHE A 600 14.18 -5.20 -16.76
N ASP A 601 15.32 -4.59 -17.06
CA ASP A 601 15.87 -4.52 -18.42
C ASP A 601 16.77 -5.73 -18.68
N TRP A 602 16.15 -6.84 -19.06
CA TRP A 602 16.87 -8.09 -19.38
C TRP A 602 17.79 -7.98 -20.61
N LYS A 603 17.53 -7.03 -21.50
CA LYS A 603 18.35 -6.79 -22.67
C LYS A 603 19.74 -6.28 -22.27
N HIS A 604 19.81 -5.42 -21.28
CA HIS A 604 21.06 -4.80 -20.82
C HIS A 604 21.54 -5.38 -19.47
N GLY A 605 20.76 -6.23 -18.82
CA GLY A 605 21.09 -6.81 -17.52
C GLY A 605 21.13 -5.77 -16.40
N THR A 606 20.17 -4.84 -16.40
CA THR A 606 20.07 -3.72 -15.45
C THR A 606 18.67 -3.59 -14.86
N PHE A 607 18.58 -2.86 -13.75
CA PHE A 607 17.33 -2.44 -13.13
C PHE A 607 17.10 -0.95 -13.39
N TRP A 608 15.85 -0.59 -13.65
CA TRP A 608 15.40 0.80 -13.67
C TRP A 608 14.38 1.01 -12.56
N GLY A 609 14.61 2.00 -11.68
CA GLY A 609 13.69 2.33 -10.61
C GLY A 609 12.93 3.62 -10.90
N GLY A 610 11.63 3.60 -10.62
CA GLY A 610 10.77 4.76 -10.50
C GLY A 610 10.49 5.02 -9.02
N SER A 611 10.89 6.20 -8.53
CA SER A 611 10.59 6.65 -7.17
C SER A 611 9.68 7.88 -7.25
N SER A 612 8.55 7.80 -6.59
CA SER A 612 7.56 8.87 -6.55
C SER A 612 8.16 10.21 -6.11
N ASN A 613 7.61 11.29 -6.64
CA ASN A 613 7.90 12.67 -6.22
C ASN A 613 6.93 13.15 -5.12
N HIS A 614 6.15 12.25 -4.52
CA HIS A 614 5.28 12.51 -3.38
C HIS A 614 6.01 12.29 -2.06
N GLY A 615 5.67 13.11 -1.05
CA GLY A 615 6.21 12.95 0.30
C GLY A 615 7.74 12.91 0.30
N GLU A 616 8.26 11.88 0.93
CA GLU A 616 9.69 11.64 1.12
C GLU A 616 10.18 10.35 0.43
N ASP A 617 9.39 9.83 -0.53
CA ASP A 617 9.75 8.63 -1.31
C ASP A 617 11.15 8.72 -1.88
N TYR A 618 11.92 7.66 -1.70
CA TYR A 618 13.30 7.61 -2.12
C TYR A 618 13.75 6.22 -2.57
N GLY A 619 14.72 6.20 -3.47
CA GLY A 619 15.31 4.95 -3.96
C GLY A 619 16.81 5.07 -4.17
N ILE A 620 17.50 3.94 -4.03
CA ILE A 620 18.93 3.78 -4.23
C ILE A 620 19.14 2.54 -5.09
N GLY A 621 19.95 2.66 -6.15
CA GLY A 621 20.38 1.56 -7.01
C GLY A 621 21.89 1.49 -7.09
N TRP A 622 22.44 0.26 -7.31
CA TRP A 622 23.87 0.03 -7.46
C TRP A 622 24.19 -1.01 -8.53
#